data_25a8d56c35b1ddceb73983f9e6fd6cb2
#
_entry.id   25a8d56c35b1ddceb73983f9e6fd6cb2
#
_cell.length_a   1.000
_cell.length_b   1.000
_cell.length_c   1.000
_cell.angle_alpha   90.00
_cell.angle_beta   90.00
_cell.angle_gamma   90.00
#
_symmetry.space_group_name_H-M   'P 1'
#
loop_
_entity.id
_entity.type
_entity.pdbx_description
1 polymer ?
#
loop_
_entity_poly.entity_id
_entity_poly.type
_entity_poly.pdbx_seq_one_letter_code
_entity_poly.pdbx_strand_id
1 'polypeptide(L)'
;MAIEEVIDRAVQLRQTIEIEYCTRSGRVFTCLISDIIYSRYYGGQYILAYRLDIKEERTFKISRIQKVNGHSFSRIFWNQIGDNFNRI
;
A
#
# COMPACT_ATOMS: atom_id res chain seq x y z
N MET A 1 -12.34 -4.57 6.62
CA MET A 1 -11.52 -3.35 6.54
C MET A 1 -10.85 -3.29 5.18
N ALA A 2 -10.84 -2.14 4.56
CA ALA A 2 -10.18 -1.96 3.27
C ALA A 2 -8.67 -1.73 3.46
N ILE A 3 -7.88 -2.04 2.44
CA ILE A 3 -6.43 -1.88 2.51
C ILE A 3 -6.03 -0.41 2.75
N GLU A 4 -6.77 0.53 2.17
CA GLU A 4 -6.53 1.95 2.36
C GLU A 4 -6.66 2.35 3.83
N GLU A 5 -7.63 1.76 4.53
CA GLU A 5 -7.83 2.01 5.97
C GLU A 5 -6.70 1.41 6.80
N VAL A 6 -6.21 0.22 6.42
CA VAL A 6 -5.08 -0.42 7.09
C VAL A 6 -3.82 0.42 6.95
N ILE A 7 -3.55 0.93 5.75
CA ILE A 7 -2.40 1.80 5.49
C ILE A 7 -2.56 3.11 6.26
N ASP A 8 -3.75 3.72 6.25
CA ASP A 8 -3.99 4.96 6.97
C ASP A 8 -3.74 4.79 8.47
N ARG A 9 -4.20 3.69 9.04
CA ARG A 9 -3.94 3.37 10.44
C ARG A 9 -2.44 3.24 10.72
N ALA A 10 -1.71 2.58 9.84
CA ALA A 10 -0.26 2.44 9.99
C ALA A 10 0.44 3.80 9.95
N VAL A 11 -0.02 4.71 9.08
CA VAL A 11 0.49 6.08 9.03
C VAL A 11 0.20 6.82 10.33
N GLN A 12 -1.06 6.82 10.77
CA GLN A 12 -1.49 7.58 11.94
C GLN A 12 -0.87 7.07 13.24
N LEU A 13 -0.75 5.76 13.39
CA LEU A 13 -0.22 5.14 14.59
C LEU A 13 1.28 4.85 14.53
N ARG A 14 1.94 5.26 13.46
CA ARG A 14 3.38 5.08 13.24
C ARG A 14 3.80 3.62 13.39
N GLN A 15 3.05 2.74 12.79
CA GLN A 15 3.30 1.31 12.87
C GLN A 15 4.34 0.87 11.86
N THR A 16 5.12 -0.15 12.25
CA THR A 16 5.92 -0.93 11.31
C THR A 16 5.06 -2.08 10.82
N ILE A 17 4.93 -2.24 9.51
CA ILE A 17 4.11 -3.28 8.92
C ILE A 17 4.89 -4.05 7.87
N GLU A 18 4.49 -5.30 7.65
CA GLU A 18 4.99 -6.10 6.54
C GLU A 18 4.04 -5.94 5.36
N ILE A 19 4.58 -5.61 4.19
CA ILE A 19 3.77 -5.52 2.98
C ILE A 19 4.24 -6.53 1.95
N GLU A 20 3.28 -7.08 1.18
CA GLU A 20 3.57 -7.79 -0.05
C GLU A 20 3.26 -6.82 -1.19
N TYR A 21 4.26 -6.53 -1.99
CA TYR A 21 4.19 -5.50 -3.01
C TYR A 21 4.43 -6.08 -4.39
N CYS A 22 3.61 -5.66 -5.36
CA CYS A 22 3.79 -6.01 -6.75
C CYS A 22 4.32 -4.80 -7.51
N THR A 23 5.52 -4.91 -8.06
CA THR A 23 6.13 -3.83 -8.83
C THR A 23 5.41 -3.64 -10.17
N ARG A 24 5.70 -2.53 -10.82
CA ARG A 24 5.15 -2.24 -12.14
C ARG A 24 5.53 -3.30 -13.17
N SER A 25 6.68 -3.93 -13.02
CA SER A 25 7.14 -5.01 -13.91
C SER A 25 6.55 -6.37 -13.57
N GLY A 26 5.73 -6.47 -12.51
CA GLY A 26 5.10 -7.72 -12.10
C GLY A 26 5.87 -8.53 -11.08
N ARG A 27 7.00 -8.02 -10.59
CA ARG A 27 7.76 -8.70 -9.54
C ARG A 27 7.05 -8.52 -8.20
N VAL A 28 6.92 -9.60 -7.44
CA VAL A 28 6.31 -9.57 -6.12
C VAL A 28 7.39 -9.81 -5.06
N PHE A 29 7.37 -9.00 -4.02
CA PHE A 29 8.27 -9.19 -2.87
C PHE A 29 7.56 -8.78 -1.59
N THR A 30 8.10 -9.25 -0.46
CA THR A 30 7.60 -8.93 0.89
C THR A 30 8.70 -8.22 1.65
N CYS A 31 8.35 -7.15 2.35
CA CYS A 31 9.31 -6.42 3.18
C CYS A 31 8.63 -5.72 4.34
N LEU A 32 9.41 -5.43 5.37
CA LEU A 32 8.98 -4.59 6.49
C LEU A 32 9.23 -3.13 6.15
N ILE A 33 8.26 -2.28 6.42
CA ILE A 33 8.37 -0.84 6.24
C ILE A 33 7.99 -0.10 7.51
N SER A 34 8.64 1.03 7.74
CA SER A 34 8.39 1.91 8.88
C SER A 34 8.42 3.37 8.43
N ASP A 35 8.14 4.29 9.35
CA ASP A 35 8.17 5.72 9.07
C ASP A 35 7.34 6.08 7.84
N ILE A 36 6.11 5.56 7.81
CA ILE A 36 5.23 5.66 6.67
C ILE A 36 4.54 7.02 6.66
N ILE A 37 4.67 7.74 5.55
CA ILE A 37 3.94 8.99 5.32
C ILE A 37 3.31 8.98 3.93
N TYR A 38 2.27 9.78 3.74
CA TYR A 38 1.72 9.96 2.40
C TYR A 38 2.63 10.86 1.58
N SER A 39 2.82 10.48 0.32
CA SER A 39 3.60 11.30 -0.61
C SER A 39 2.76 12.50 -1.05
N ARG A 40 3.37 13.69 -1.05
CA ARG A 40 2.71 14.92 -1.49
C ARG A 40 2.50 14.98 -2.99
N TYR A 41 3.27 14.22 -3.74
CA TYR A 41 3.35 14.39 -5.19
C TYR A 41 2.25 13.68 -5.97
N TYR A 42 1.56 12.72 -5.37
CA TYR A 42 0.65 11.85 -6.12
C TYR A 42 -0.74 11.74 -5.50
N GLY A 43 -1.18 12.81 -4.85
CA GLY A 43 -2.56 12.91 -4.38
C GLY A 43 -2.99 11.83 -3.38
N GLY A 44 -2.09 11.36 -2.55
CA GLY A 44 -2.41 10.36 -1.53
C GLY A 44 -2.47 8.92 -2.06
N GLN A 45 -2.09 8.70 -3.32
CA GLN A 45 -2.05 7.35 -3.90
C GLN A 45 -0.73 6.62 -3.62
N TYR A 46 0.25 7.33 -3.12
CA TYR A 46 1.59 6.81 -2.83
C TYR A 46 1.96 7.07 -1.39
N ILE A 47 2.70 6.16 -0.83
CA ILE A 47 3.34 6.36 0.48
C ILE A 47 4.86 6.34 0.31
N LEU A 48 5.52 7.06 1.20
CA LEU A 48 6.96 7.05 1.34
C LEU A 48 7.26 6.33 2.64
N ALA A 49 8.12 5.32 2.60
CA ALA A 49 8.40 4.52 3.78
C ALA A 49 9.84 4.00 3.75
N TYR A 50 10.34 3.71 4.94
CA TYR A 50 11.67 3.15 5.11
C TYR A 50 11.59 1.62 5.01
N ARG A 51 12.34 1.03 4.07
CA ARG A 51 12.46 -0.43 3.96
C ARG A 51 13.57 -0.93 4.88
N LEU A 52 13.18 -1.73 5.85
CA LEU A 52 14.15 -2.22 6.83
C LEU A 52 15.15 -3.23 6.22
N ASP A 53 14.72 -3.98 5.22
CA ASP A 53 15.56 -5.00 4.59
C ASP A 53 16.74 -4.42 3.82
N ILE A 54 16.55 -3.32 3.12
CA ILE A 54 17.62 -2.66 2.35
C ILE A 54 18.10 -1.36 3.01
N LYS A 55 17.47 -0.94 4.12
CA LYS A 55 17.82 0.27 4.87
C LYS A 55 17.79 1.52 4.01
N GLU A 56 16.74 1.64 3.21
CA GLU A 56 16.55 2.79 2.32
C GLU A 56 15.07 3.18 2.28
N GLU A 57 14.84 4.48 2.06
CA GLU A 57 13.51 5.01 1.85
C GLU A 57 13.05 4.71 0.43
N ARG A 58 11.78 4.30 0.29
CA ARG A 58 11.19 3.97 -1.01
C ARG A 58 9.76 4.46 -1.08
N THR A 59 9.32 4.74 -2.29
CA THR A 59 7.94 5.12 -2.58
C THR A 59 7.16 3.88 -3.02
N PHE A 60 5.96 3.71 -2.45
CA PHE A 60 5.09 2.59 -2.78
C PHE A 60 3.73 3.12 -3.24
N LYS A 61 3.23 2.58 -4.34
CA LYS A 61 1.87 2.88 -4.79
C LYS A 61 0.91 2.00 -4.00
N ILE A 62 -0.06 2.61 -3.32
CA ILE A 62 -0.98 1.88 -2.45
C ILE A 62 -1.73 0.79 -3.21
N SER A 63 -2.13 1.05 -4.45
CA SER A 63 -2.83 0.06 -5.27
C SER A 63 -2.00 -1.17 -5.63
N ARG A 64 -0.68 -1.13 -5.44
CA ARG A 64 0.22 -2.25 -5.70
C ARG A 64 0.56 -3.04 -4.43
N ILE A 65 0.11 -2.59 -3.27
CA ILE A 65 0.26 -3.34 -2.02
C ILE A 65 -0.80 -4.43 -2.02
N GLN A 66 -0.37 -5.69 -2.03
CA GLN A 66 -1.26 -6.84 -2.14
C GLN A 66 -1.73 -7.33 -0.78
N LYS A 67 -0.83 -7.32 0.20
CA LYS A 67 -1.10 -7.79 1.56
C LYS A 67 -0.42 -6.89 2.58
N VAL A 68 -1.00 -6.85 3.77
CA VAL A 68 -0.40 -6.20 4.94
C VAL A 68 -0.40 -7.22 6.07
N ASN A 69 0.76 -7.47 6.67
CA ASN A 69 0.95 -8.44 7.75
C ASN A 69 0.38 -9.83 7.40
N GLY A 70 0.55 -10.23 6.14
CA GLY A 70 0.10 -11.52 5.63
C GLY A 70 -1.38 -11.61 5.29
N HIS A 71 -2.14 -10.53 5.44
CA HIS A 71 -3.58 -10.51 5.19
C HIS A 71 -3.93 -9.74 3.92
N SER A 72 -4.86 -10.28 3.14
CA SER A 72 -5.45 -9.58 2.02
C SER A 72 -6.65 -8.77 2.50
N PHE A 73 -6.85 -7.60 1.89
CA PHE A 73 -7.96 -6.70 2.24
C PHE A 73 -8.68 -6.26 0.97
N SER A 74 -9.95 -5.87 1.12
CA SER A 74 -10.69 -5.26 0.01
C SER A 74 -10.06 -3.91 -0.35
N ARG A 75 -10.38 -3.42 -1.55
CA ARG A 75 -9.91 -2.12 -2.04
C ARG A 75 -11.10 -1.25 -2.37
N ILE A 76 -11.24 -0.15 -1.64
CA ILE A 76 -12.38 0.76 -1.81
C ILE A 76 -12.39 1.30 -3.24
N PHE A 77 -11.26 1.83 -3.69
CA PHE A 77 -11.14 2.47 -5.00
C PHE A 77 -11.40 1.49 -6.13
N TRP A 78 -10.77 0.32 -6.08
CA TRP A 78 -10.91 -0.69 -7.12
C TRP A 78 -12.30 -1.29 -7.18
N ASN A 79 -12.94 -1.47 -6.03
CA ASN A 79 -14.30 -1.98 -5.99
C ASN A 79 -15.26 -1.02 -6.67
N GLN A 80 -15.12 0.28 -6.45
CA GLN A 80 -15.95 1.30 -7.08
C GLN A 80 -15.76 1.32 -8.59
N ILE A 81 -14.52 1.28 -9.05
CA ILE A 81 -14.21 1.25 -10.48
C ILE A 81 -14.71 -0.03 -11.12
N GLY A 82 -14.48 -1.16 -10.47
CA GLY A 82 -14.92 -2.46 -10.96
C GLY A 82 -16.42 -2.52 -11.15
N ASP A 83 -17.18 -2.02 -10.19
CA ASP A 83 -18.63 -1.96 -10.27
C ASP A 83 -19.09 -1.11 -11.44
N ASN A 84 -18.45 0.02 -11.66
CA ASN A 84 -18.78 0.90 -12.78
C ASN A 84 -18.53 0.22 -14.12
N PHE A 85 -17.42 -0.47 -14.26
CA PHE A 85 -17.12 -1.21 -15.48
C PHE A 85 -18.09 -2.36 -15.71
N ASN A 86 -18.46 -3.06 -14.68
CA ASN A 86 -19.35 -4.21 -14.78
C ASN A 86 -20.78 -3.82 -15.16
N ARG A 87 -21.14 -2.57 -14.95
CA ARG A 87 -22.47 -2.05 -15.31
C ARG A 87 -22.59 -1.56 -16.73
N ILE A 88 -21.47 -1.40 -17.39
CA ILE A 88 -21.41 -0.96 -18.76
C ILE A 88 -21.53 -2.16 -19.69
#